data_784c07ebb62d4c7a37b6f28962220912
#
_entry.id   784c07ebb62d4c7a37b6f28962220912
#
_cell.length_a   1.000
_cell.length_b   1.000
_cell.length_c   1.000
_cell.angle_alpha   90.00
_cell.angle_beta   90.00
_cell.angle_gamma   90.00
#
_symmetry.space_group_name_H-M   'P 1'
#
loop_
_entity.id
_entity.type
_entity.pdbx_description
1 polymer ?
#
loop_
_entity_poly.entity_id
_entity_poly.type
_entity_poly.pdbx_seq_one_letter_code
_entity_poly.pdbx_strand_id
1 'polypeptide(L)'
;MAPLRNRQSLSKEKFSGYFSTLKTQTYNDPGARGAGSHSLRTIGWNSLGTLIATGASDKTIRVWNPEKVSVNYSTQLIGHTAGIEKVAFNPVKDAELASVSSDGVVKFWDVRTKAVINEVKGLGDPLSLVWSPDGSSLIVGNKADNIYVLSPTQSTPIASHQQPVQTNQIAFCWSGDKIFLTTGEGRIKILSYPDFIPVFNMSFEPSQPFTLNGHTSSCLSVEMQPTARFLASGGSDSIIALWDTTDWICQRTLIDMVGPIRSISFSFDGSYIVGGSDEGTGLEIIHTETGEHVYTVKGSPCPVVAWHPSKYTLAYVEHGGLKIIGVDSERK
;
A
#
# COMPACT_ATOMS: atom_id res chain seq x y z
N MET A 1 -18.95 6.64 5.03
CA MET A 1 -18.80 6.49 3.55
C MET A 1 -18.51 7.85 2.95
N ALA A 2 -17.35 8.05 2.36
CA ALA A 2 -17.12 9.22 1.53
C ALA A 2 -18.06 9.17 0.33
N PRO A 3 -18.70 10.30 -0.07
CA PRO A 3 -19.60 10.29 -1.21
C PRO A 3 -18.82 9.87 -2.45
N LEU A 4 -19.29 8.81 -3.12
CA LEU A 4 -18.84 8.44 -4.46
C LEU A 4 -19.10 9.64 -5.37
N ARG A 5 -18.08 10.48 -5.56
CA ARG A 5 -18.10 11.45 -6.65
C ARG A 5 -18.25 10.65 -7.94
N ASN A 6 -19.15 11.06 -8.83
CA ASN A 6 -19.35 10.51 -10.16
C ASN A 6 -18.03 10.58 -10.94
N ARG A 7 -17.17 9.58 -10.75
CA ARG A 7 -15.85 9.46 -11.39
C ARG A 7 -16.09 8.67 -12.65
N GLN A 8 -15.90 9.25 -13.81
CA GLN A 8 -16.03 8.54 -15.08
C GLN A 8 -14.92 7.51 -15.17
N SER A 9 -15.31 6.24 -15.08
CA SER A 9 -14.44 5.12 -15.40
C SER A 9 -14.14 5.13 -16.90
N LEU A 10 -12.89 4.90 -17.27
CA LEU A 10 -12.49 4.66 -18.65
C LEU A 10 -12.71 3.18 -18.98
N SER A 11 -13.33 2.90 -20.13
CA SER A 11 -13.42 1.52 -20.60
C SER A 11 -12.03 1.00 -21.01
N LYS A 12 -11.85 -0.32 -20.95
CA LYS A 12 -10.55 -0.96 -21.27
C LYS A 12 -10.04 -0.62 -22.66
N GLU A 13 -10.94 -0.45 -23.65
CA GLU A 13 -10.59 -0.12 -25.03
C GLU A 13 -9.99 1.29 -25.15
N LYS A 14 -10.41 2.22 -24.29
CA LYS A 14 -9.92 3.62 -24.26
C LYS A 14 -8.74 3.82 -23.35
N PHE A 15 -8.56 2.94 -22.37
CA PHE A 15 -7.56 3.11 -21.31
C PHE A 15 -6.13 3.15 -21.88
N SER A 16 -5.75 2.18 -22.72
CA SER A 16 -4.40 2.11 -23.30
C SER A 16 -4.07 3.38 -24.09
N GLY A 17 -4.99 3.84 -24.95
CA GLY A 17 -4.82 5.06 -25.72
C GLY A 17 -4.67 6.30 -24.82
N TYR A 18 -5.51 6.43 -23.79
CA TYR A 18 -5.41 7.52 -22.82
C TYR A 18 -4.10 7.44 -22.03
N PHE A 19 -3.78 6.30 -21.44
CA PHE A 19 -2.63 6.16 -20.55
C PHE A 19 -1.30 6.37 -21.28
N SER A 20 -1.22 5.98 -22.57
CA SER A 20 -0.03 6.20 -23.42
C SER A 20 0.26 7.69 -23.69
N THR A 21 -0.73 8.58 -23.56
CA THR A 21 -0.53 10.03 -23.72
C THR A 21 0.02 10.71 -22.48
N LEU A 22 -0.03 10.04 -21.33
CA LEU A 22 0.38 10.61 -20.07
C LEU A 22 1.91 10.70 -19.98
N LYS A 23 2.40 11.81 -19.43
CA LYS A 23 3.83 12.02 -19.22
C LYS A 23 4.27 11.44 -17.88
N THR A 24 5.48 10.87 -17.86
CA THR A 24 6.15 10.44 -16.64
C THR A 24 7.02 11.55 -16.11
N GLN A 25 6.87 11.87 -14.84
CA GLN A 25 7.68 12.84 -14.12
C GLN A 25 8.55 12.11 -13.08
N THR A 26 9.84 12.44 -13.03
CA THR A 26 10.79 11.88 -12.05
C THR A 26 11.04 12.89 -10.93
N TYR A 27 10.93 12.42 -9.69
CA TYR A 27 11.14 13.21 -8.48
C TYR A 27 12.49 12.81 -7.87
N ASN A 28 13.49 13.66 -8.07
CA ASN A 28 14.84 13.42 -7.56
C ASN A 28 15.04 14.12 -6.23
N ASP A 29 15.69 13.42 -5.30
CA ASP A 29 16.13 14.02 -4.04
C ASP A 29 17.46 14.75 -4.25
N PRO A 30 17.54 16.08 -4.04
CA PRO A 30 18.80 16.81 -4.10
C PRO A 30 19.81 16.36 -3.04
N GLY A 31 19.35 15.75 -1.95
CA GLY A 31 20.19 15.24 -0.86
C GLY A 31 20.83 13.88 -1.15
N ALA A 32 20.39 13.16 -2.17
CA ALA A 32 20.89 11.82 -2.53
C ALA A 32 22.29 11.83 -3.20
N ARG A 33 22.99 12.96 -3.24
CA ARG A 33 24.33 13.10 -3.86
C ARG A 33 25.48 12.53 -3.03
N GLY A 34 25.22 11.84 -1.93
CA GLY A 34 26.22 11.14 -1.13
C GLY A 34 26.29 9.67 -1.47
N ALA A 35 27.49 9.11 -1.60
CA ALA A 35 27.78 7.70 -1.89
C ALA A 35 27.20 6.73 -0.82
N GLY A 36 25.94 6.41 -0.93
CA GLY A 36 25.23 5.41 -0.15
C GLY A 36 23.94 5.11 -0.88
N SER A 37 23.52 3.86 -0.92
CA SER A 37 22.30 3.43 -1.62
C SER A 37 21.06 4.10 -1.02
N HIS A 38 20.70 5.27 -1.54
CA HIS A 38 19.40 5.87 -1.28
C HIS A 38 18.35 5.07 -2.05
N SER A 39 17.61 4.22 -1.36
CA SER A 39 16.56 3.44 -1.97
C SER A 39 15.23 3.77 -1.30
N LEU A 40 14.26 4.18 -2.08
CA LEU A 40 12.88 4.31 -1.62
C LEU A 40 12.30 2.91 -1.38
N ARG A 41 11.72 2.71 -0.21
CA ARG A 41 11.11 1.44 0.21
C ARG A 41 9.60 1.48 0.22
N THR A 42 9.02 2.67 0.30
CA THR A 42 7.59 2.85 0.47
C THR A 42 7.11 4.17 -0.11
N ILE A 43 5.92 4.17 -0.64
CA ILE A 43 5.20 5.38 -1.07
C ILE A 43 3.76 5.31 -0.57
N GLY A 44 3.13 6.47 -0.36
CA GLY A 44 1.73 6.54 0.03
C GLY A 44 1.11 7.89 -0.33
N TRP A 45 -0.04 7.87 -0.97
CA TRP A 45 -0.86 9.05 -1.24
C TRP A 45 -1.68 9.43 -0.01
N ASN A 46 -1.93 10.73 0.18
CA ASN A 46 -2.98 11.16 1.10
C ASN A 46 -4.37 10.94 0.46
N SER A 47 -5.43 10.96 1.27
CA SER A 47 -6.80 10.69 0.81
C SER A 47 -7.31 11.62 -0.29
N LEU A 48 -6.81 12.85 -0.34
CA LEU A 48 -7.13 13.84 -1.39
C LEU A 48 -6.31 13.64 -2.68
N GLY A 49 -5.18 12.90 -2.63
CA GLY A 49 -4.25 12.76 -3.73
C GLY A 49 -3.38 14.00 -4.00
N THR A 50 -3.42 14.99 -3.12
CA THR A 50 -2.62 16.22 -3.28
C THR A 50 -1.18 16.07 -2.80
N LEU A 51 -0.93 15.09 -1.94
CA LEU A 51 0.38 14.79 -1.37
C LEU A 51 0.73 13.32 -1.55
N ILE A 52 2.02 13.06 -1.78
CA ILE A 52 2.60 11.72 -1.74
C ILE A 52 3.81 11.72 -0.81
N ALA A 53 3.84 10.77 0.12
CA ALA A 53 4.96 10.55 1.01
C ALA A 53 5.83 9.42 0.47
N THR A 54 7.16 9.56 0.65
CA THR A 54 8.15 8.54 0.34
C THR A 54 9.01 8.27 1.58
N GLY A 55 9.27 7.01 1.86
CA GLY A 55 10.20 6.59 2.92
C GLY A 55 11.41 5.86 2.32
N ALA A 56 12.60 6.18 2.82
CA ALA A 56 13.86 5.71 2.25
C ALA A 56 14.76 4.99 3.27
N SER A 57 15.70 4.22 2.75
CA SER A 57 16.73 3.52 3.54
C SER A 57 17.66 4.47 4.28
N ASP A 58 17.79 5.74 3.83
CA ASP A 58 18.62 6.79 4.43
C ASP A 58 17.95 7.48 5.65
N LYS A 59 16.89 6.91 6.22
CA LYS A 59 16.13 7.40 7.39
C LYS A 59 15.25 8.63 7.11
N THR A 60 15.16 9.06 5.86
CA THR A 60 14.39 10.25 5.49
C THR A 60 12.99 9.89 5.02
N ILE A 61 12.05 10.74 5.37
CA ILE A 61 10.71 10.76 4.79
C ILE A 61 10.59 12.07 4.02
N ARG A 62 10.11 12.00 2.79
CA ARG A 62 9.84 13.17 1.96
C ARG A 62 8.38 13.21 1.54
N VAL A 63 7.79 14.37 1.67
CA VAL A 63 6.41 14.62 1.23
C VAL A 63 6.44 15.56 0.04
N TRP A 64 5.87 15.13 -1.06
CA TRP A 64 5.81 15.81 -2.34
C TRP A 64 4.39 16.29 -2.63
N ASN A 65 4.28 17.43 -3.30
CA ASN A 65 3.04 17.90 -3.90
C ASN A 65 3.19 17.84 -5.43
N PRO A 66 2.68 16.80 -6.10
CA PRO A 66 2.86 16.63 -7.54
C PRO A 66 2.19 17.71 -8.40
N GLU A 67 1.21 18.43 -7.87
CA GLU A 67 0.52 19.52 -8.58
C GLU A 67 1.35 20.83 -8.62
N LYS A 68 2.41 20.91 -7.82
CA LYS A 68 3.33 22.05 -7.86
C LYS A 68 4.34 21.88 -8.99
N VAL A 69 4.53 22.93 -9.77
CA VAL A 69 5.41 22.97 -10.97
C VAL A 69 6.88 22.63 -10.66
N SER A 70 7.31 22.79 -9.41
CA SER A 70 8.70 22.53 -9.02
C SER A 70 8.84 21.19 -8.36
N VAL A 71 9.22 20.18 -9.14
CA VAL A 71 9.52 18.80 -8.69
C VAL A 71 10.71 18.68 -7.74
N ASN A 72 11.49 19.77 -7.56
CA ASN A 72 12.69 19.78 -6.73
C ASN A 72 12.42 20.14 -5.26
N TYR A 73 11.18 20.48 -4.91
CA TYR A 73 10.81 20.85 -3.54
C TYR A 73 9.93 19.80 -2.88
N SER A 74 10.50 19.10 -1.92
CA SER A 74 9.79 18.23 -1.00
C SER A 74 9.83 18.78 0.41
N THR A 75 8.87 18.41 1.22
CA THR A 75 8.95 18.59 2.66
C THR A 75 9.69 17.39 3.25
N GLN A 76 10.82 17.62 3.91
CA GLN A 76 11.55 16.57 4.58
C GLN A 76 11.11 16.47 6.05
N LEU A 77 10.85 15.24 6.50
CA LEU A 77 10.56 14.90 7.89
C LEU A 77 11.74 14.11 8.45
N ILE A 78 12.40 14.67 9.47
CA ILE A 78 13.62 14.12 10.07
C ILE A 78 13.32 13.71 11.51
N GLY A 79 13.75 12.52 11.93
CA GLY A 79 13.58 12.09 13.31
C GLY A 79 13.73 10.58 13.55
N HIS A 80 13.69 9.73 12.51
CA HIS A 80 14.04 8.32 12.64
C HIS A 80 15.55 8.11 12.66
N THR A 81 15.99 7.05 13.35
CA THR A 81 17.40 6.70 13.52
C THR A 81 17.84 5.54 12.62
N ALA A 82 16.89 4.87 11.95
CA ALA A 82 17.13 3.81 10.98
C ALA A 82 16.25 3.98 9.73
N GLY A 83 16.40 3.11 8.74
CA GLY A 83 15.68 3.17 7.47
C GLY A 83 14.17 3.08 7.67
N ILE A 84 13.43 3.77 6.82
CA ILE A 84 11.96 3.76 6.83
C ILE A 84 11.47 2.52 6.10
N GLU A 85 10.62 1.74 6.77
CA GLU A 85 10.05 0.52 6.18
C GLU A 85 8.69 0.79 5.52
N LYS A 86 7.80 1.55 6.18
CA LYS A 86 6.48 1.91 5.63
C LYS A 86 6.08 3.31 6.04
N VAL A 87 5.28 3.95 5.18
CA VAL A 87 4.57 5.20 5.46
C VAL A 87 3.12 5.06 5.03
N ALA A 88 2.19 5.69 5.76
CA ALA A 88 0.80 5.80 5.35
C ALA A 88 0.17 7.07 5.91
N PHE A 89 -0.56 7.80 5.08
CA PHE A 89 -1.39 8.91 5.52
C PHE A 89 -2.63 8.40 6.25
N ASN A 90 -3.09 9.17 7.23
CA ASN A 90 -4.38 8.95 7.86
C ASN A 90 -5.50 9.12 6.80
N PRO A 91 -6.43 8.16 6.68
CA PRO A 91 -7.47 8.22 5.64
C PRO A 91 -8.48 9.36 5.82
N VAL A 92 -8.57 9.93 7.02
CA VAL A 92 -9.53 10.99 7.38
C VAL A 92 -8.85 12.36 7.52
N LYS A 93 -7.59 12.38 8.00
CA LYS A 93 -6.82 13.61 8.26
C LYS A 93 -5.70 13.75 7.24
N ASP A 94 -5.87 14.58 6.25
CA ASP A 94 -4.97 14.73 5.09
C ASP A 94 -3.52 15.06 5.40
N ALA A 95 -3.26 15.69 6.53
CA ALA A 95 -1.93 16.13 6.94
C ALA A 95 -1.28 15.24 8.01
N GLU A 96 -1.98 14.23 8.51
CA GLU A 96 -1.46 13.27 9.47
C GLU A 96 -0.84 12.08 8.73
N LEU A 97 0.44 11.82 8.98
CA LEU A 97 1.20 10.72 8.41
C LEU A 97 1.73 9.83 9.52
N ALA A 98 1.65 8.53 9.34
CA ALA A 98 2.37 7.57 10.18
C ALA A 98 3.55 6.99 9.41
N SER A 99 4.64 6.74 10.10
CA SER A 99 5.82 6.08 9.57
C SER A 99 6.36 5.06 10.55
N VAL A 100 6.91 4.00 10.00
CA VAL A 100 7.55 2.93 10.77
C VAL A 100 8.97 2.71 10.24
N SER A 101 9.90 2.48 11.14
CA SER A 101 11.33 2.36 10.82
C SER A 101 11.92 1.12 11.48
N SER A 102 13.02 0.62 10.89
CA SER A 102 13.80 -0.52 11.43
C SER A 102 14.41 -0.25 12.81
N ASP A 103 14.27 0.97 13.36
CA ASP A 103 14.62 1.27 14.76
C ASP A 103 13.58 0.82 15.79
N GLY A 104 12.49 0.19 15.33
CA GLY A 104 11.41 -0.27 16.21
C GLY A 104 10.48 0.84 16.66
N VAL A 105 10.48 1.98 15.97
CA VAL A 105 9.69 3.16 16.34
C VAL A 105 8.65 3.47 15.28
N VAL A 106 7.44 3.75 15.73
CA VAL A 106 6.39 4.39 14.92
C VAL A 106 6.32 5.86 15.31
N LYS A 107 6.28 6.74 14.31
CA LYS A 107 6.07 8.17 14.51
C LYS A 107 4.83 8.64 13.77
N PHE A 108 4.08 9.50 14.44
CA PHE A 108 2.95 10.24 13.89
C PHE A 108 3.40 11.68 13.63
N TRP A 109 3.13 12.16 12.43
CA TRP A 109 3.60 13.46 11.95
C TRP A 109 2.43 14.36 11.54
N ASP A 110 2.54 15.67 11.82
CA ASP A 110 1.81 16.68 11.06
C ASP A 110 2.74 17.19 9.94
N VAL A 111 2.42 16.88 8.68
CA VAL A 111 3.28 17.23 7.55
C VAL A 111 3.31 18.73 7.26
N ARG A 112 2.33 19.51 7.75
CA ARG A 112 2.26 20.98 7.59
C ARG A 112 3.27 21.67 8.49
N THR A 113 3.34 21.22 9.74
CA THR A 113 4.27 21.78 10.76
C THR A 113 5.61 21.06 10.76
N LYS A 114 5.73 19.92 10.08
CA LYS A 114 6.89 19.01 10.08
C LYS A 114 7.20 18.44 11.47
N ALA A 115 6.26 18.48 12.36
CA ALA A 115 6.44 18.06 13.75
C ALA A 115 6.04 16.59 13.94
N VAL A 116 6.75 15.91 14.85
CA VAL A 116 6.29 14.64 15.41
C VAL A 116 5.20 14.95 16.41
N ILE A 117 3.99 14.46 16.17
CA ILE A 117 2.84 14.61 17.06
C ILE A 117 2.99 13.65 18.26
N ASN A 118 3.37 12.40 17.94
CA ASN A 118 3.54 11.35 18.93
C ASN A 118 4.51 10.27 18.39
N GLU A 119 5.09 9.49 19.28
CA GLU A 119 5.91 8.33 18.95
C GLU A 119 5.64 7.14 19.86
N VAL A 120 5.69 5.94 19.28
CA VAL A 120 5.60 4.67 20.01
C VAL A 120 6.85 3.87 19.74
N LYS A 121 7.52 3.40 20.81
CA LYS A 121 8.80 2.68 20.78
C LYS A 121 8.66 1.22 21.21
N GLY A 122 9.68 0.42 20.91
CA GLY A 122 9.77 -0.95 21.44
C GLY A 122 8.92 -1.97 20.67
N LEU A 123 8.60 -1.68 19.40
CA LEU A 123 7.77 -2.57 18.58
C LEU A 123 8.57 -3.66 17.86
N GLY A 124 9.87 -3.79 18.13
CA GLY A 124 10.76 -4.74 17.42
C GLY A 124 11.06 -4.25 16.00
N ASP A 125 11.13 -5.17 15.03
CA ASP A 125 11.37 -4.89 13.61
C ASP A 125 10.02 -4.79 12.86
N PRO A 126 9.38 -3.62 12.76
CA PRO A 126 8.08 -3.50 12.14
C PRO A 126 8.20 -3.57 10.61
N LEU A 127 7.26 -4.29 9.98
CA LEU A 127 7.22 -4.55 8.54
C LEU A 127 6.00 -3.95 7.85
N SER A 128 4.86 -3.99 8.50
CA SER A 128 3.58 -3.59 7.93
C SER A 128 2.92 -2.49 8.77
N LEU A 129 2.14 -1.66 8.10
CA LEU A 129 1.45 -0.53 8.70
C LEU A 129 0.18 -0.26 7.92
N VAL A 130 -0.95 -0.15 8.61
CA VAL A 130 -2.23 0.21 8.02
C VAL A 130 -3.09 1.00 9.02
N TRP A 131 -3.74 2.05 8.55
CA TRP A 131 -4.74 2.79 9.31
C TRP A 131 -6.09 2.08 9.30
N SER A 132 -6.81 2.15 10.42
CA SER A 132 -8.25 1.85 10.41
C SER A 132 -8.99 2.83 9.48
N PRO A 133 -10.08 2.42 8.81
CA PRO A 133 -10.79 3.30 7.87
C PRO A 133 -11.35 4.59 8.46
N ASP A 134 -11.58 4.62 9.77
CA ASP A 134 -12.01 5.81 10.52
C ASP A 134 -10.84 6.71 10.95
N GLY A 135 -9.59 6.29 10.72
CA GLY A 135 -8.38 7.03 11.07
C GLY A 135 -8.10 7.12 12.58
N SER A 136 -8.81 6.37 13.42
CA SER A 136 -8.66 6.41 14.88
C SER A 136 -7.48 5.57 15.38
N SER A 137 -7.17 4.48 14.69
CA SER A 137 -6.17 3.49 15.08
C SER A 137 -5.22 3.16 13.94
N LEU A 138 -3.99 2.81 14.30
CA LEU A 138 -2.97 2.32 13.40
C LEU A 138 -2.59 0.89 13.80
N ILE A 139 -2.63 -0.03 12.84
CA ILE A 139 -2.20 -1.41 13.06
C ILE A 139 -0.80 -1.57 12.49
N VAL A 140 0.09 -2.16 13.29
CA VAL A 140 1.50 -2.39 12.93
C VAL A 140 1.86 -3.84 13.19
N GLY A 141 2.37 -4.53 12.17
CA GLY A 141 2.92 -5.87 12.29
C GLY A 141 4.44 -5.87 12.28
N ASN A 142 5.08 -6.72 13.07
CA ASN A 142 6.53 -6.85 13.13
C ASN A 142 7.03 -8.24 12.67
N LYS A 143 8.35 -8.38 12.50
CA LYS A 143 9.00 -9.64 12.11
C LYS A 143 8.87 -10.78 13.14
N ALA A 144 8.55 -10.45 14.38
CA ALA A 144 8.28 -11.42 15.43
C ALA A 144 6.80 -11.85 15.49
N ASP A 145 6.03 -11.54 14.42
CA ASP A 145 4.61 -11.88 14.25
C ASP A 145 3.68 -11.27 15.31
N ASN A 146 4.10 -10.18 15.94
CA ASN A 146 3.23 -9.39 16.80
C ASN A 146 2.51 -8.32 15.98
N ILE A 147 1.22 -8.18 16.24
CA ILE A 147 0.37 -7.12 15.73
C ILE A 147 0.06 -6.17 16.88
N TYR A 148 0.37 -4.90 16.70
CA TYR A 148 0.10 -3.84 17.67
C TYR A 148 -1.01 -2.93 17.18
N VAL A 149 -1.90 -2.56 18.09
CA VAL A 149 -2.91 -1.50 17.88
C VAL A 149 -2.41 -0.24 18.55
N LEU A 150 -2.22 0.81 17.76
CA LEU A 150 -1.68 2.09 18.22
C LEU A 150 -2.71 3.21 18.05
N SER A 151 -2.62 4.24 18.90
CA SER A 151 -3.35 5.50 18.74
C SER A 151 -2.38 6.65 18.49
N PRO A 152 -2.73 7.62 17.64
CA PRO A 152 -1.94 8.84 17.49
C PRO A 152 -1.80 9.67 18.78
N THR A 153 -2.64 9.42 19.77
CA THR A 153 -2.69 10.18 21.04
C THR A 153 -1.99 9.50 22.21
N GLN A 154 -1.51 8.24 22.03
CA GLN A 154 -0.89 7.45 23.11
C GLN A 154 0.50 6.99 22.70
N SER A 155 1.47 7.07 23.63
CA SER A 155 2.86 6.65 23.38
C SER A 155 3.12 5.16 23.68
N THR A 156 2.07 4.41 24.03
CA THR A 156 2.11 2.96 24.23
C THR A 156 1.05 2.27 23.39
N PRO A 157 1.27 1.01 22.98
CA PRO A 157 0.24 0.25 22.30
C PRO A 157 -1.04 0.11 23.15
N ILE A 158 -2.20 0.20 22.49
CA ILE A 158 -3.51 -0.07 23.11
C ILE A 158 -3.67 -1.57 23.34
N ALA A 159 -3.25 -2.38 22.37
CA ALA A 159 -3.31 -3.84 22.41
C ALA A 159 -2.16 -4.44 21.60
N SER A 160 -1.83 -5.70 21.90
CA SER A 160 -0.90 -6.50 21.13
C SER A 160 -1.40 -7.93 20.99
N HIS A 161 -1.23 -8.51 19.79
CA HIS A 161 -1.70 -9.85 19.47
C HIS A 161 -0.59 -10.62 18.74
N GLN A 162 -0.14 -11.72 19.35
CA GLN A 162 0.84 -12.63 18.76
C GLN A 162 0.14 -13.51 17.70
N GLN A 163 0.70 -13.57 16.50
CA GLN A 163 0.25 -14.49 15.46
C GLN A 163 1.07 -15.79 15.49
N PRO A 164 0.43 -16.93 15.22
CA PRO A 164 1.13 -18.24 15.25
C PRO A 164 1.96 -18.51 13.99
N VAL A 165 1.84 -17.68 12.95
CA VAL A 165 2.53 -17.81 11.66
C VAL A 165 2.99 -16.46 11.16
N GLN A 166 4.04 -16.47 10.35
CA GLN A 166 4.60 -15.26 9.74
C GLN A 166 3.53 -14.43 9.04
N THR A 167 3.43 -13.15 9.42
CA THR A 167 2.52 -12.17 8.85
C THR A 167 3.32 -11.13 8.06
N ASN A 168 3.02 -10.98 6.75
CA ASN A 168 3.76 -10.10 5.86
C ASN A 168 3.10 -8.73 5.69
N GLN A 169 1.79 -8.70 5.42
CA GLN A 169 1.04 -7.46 5.24
C GLN A 169 -0.35 -7.56 5.87
N ILE A 170 -0.90 -6.40 6.22
CA ILE A 170 -2.22 -6.25 6.84
C ILE A 170 -3.04 -5.28 5.99
N ALA A 171 -4.32 -5.59 5.77
CA ALA A 171 -5.28 -4.69 5.16
C ALA A 171 -6.61 -4.70 5.94
N PHE A 172 -7.34 -3.61 5.89
CA PHE A 172 -8.71 -3.52 6.42
C PHE A 172 -9.75 -3.80 5.34
N CYS A 173 -10.90 -4.33 5.74
CA CYS A 173 -12.11 -4.22 4.94
C CYS A 173 -12.68 -2.80 5.02
N TRP A 174 -13.55 -2.42 4.09
CA TRP A 174 -14.14 -1.09 4.03
C TRP A 174 -15.03 -0.74 5.22
N SER A 175 -15.69 -1.73 5.82
CA SER A 175 -16.51 -1.54 7.03
C SER A 175 -15.66 -1.30 8.28
N GLY A 176 -14.38 -1.69 8.24
CA GLY A 176 -13.48 -1.59 9.38
C GLY A 176 -13.70 -2.64 10.46
N ASP A 177 -14.59 -3.62 10.24
CA ASP A 177 -14.90 -4.70 11.19
C ASP A 177 -14.03 -5.95 11.02
N LYS A 178 -13.23 -6.01 9.94
CA LYS A 178 -12.33 -7.13 9.64
C LYS A 178 -10.98 -6.66 9.14
N ILE A 179 -9.96 -7.47 9.42
CA ILE A 179 -8.61 -7.32 8.87
C ILE A 179 -8.19 -8.60 8.15
N PHE A 180 -7.37 -8.42 7.12
CA PHE A 180 -6.78 -9.48 6.32
C PHE A 180 -5.29 -9.52 6.58
N LEU A 181 -4.77 -10.71 6.92
CA LEU A 181 -3.36 -10.93 7.20
C LEU A 181 -2.78 -11.89 6.15
N THR A 182 -1.84 -11.45 5.36
CA THR A 182 -1.08 -12.34 4.46
C THR A 182 -0.02 -13.10 5.24
N THR A 183 0.16 -14.37 4.92
CA THR A 183 1.08 -15.25 5.66
C THR A 183 2.22 -15.78 4.81
N GLY A 184 3.31 -16.16 5.46
CA GLY A 184 4.43 -16.85 4.82
C GLY A 184 4.07 -18.21 4.22
N GLU A 185 2.94 -18.79 4.62
CA GLU A 185 2.41 -20.07 4.09
C GLU A 185 1.55 -19.90 2.82
N GLY A 186 1.43 -18.68 2.27
CA GLY A 186 0.59 -18.43 1.10
C GLY A 186 -0.90 -18.32 1.39
N ARG A 187 -1.29 -18.10 2.63
CA ARG A 187 -2.68 -17.98 3.06
C ARG A 187 -3.01 -16.53 3.43
N ILE A 188 -4.31 -16.20 3.39
CA ILE A 188 -4.83 -14.97 3.96
C ILE A 188 -5.75 -15.35 5.10
N LYS A 189 -5.44 -14.89 6.31
CA LYS A 189 -6.30 -15.02 7.48
C LYS A 189 -7.25 -13.85 7.54
N ILE A 190 -8.48 -14.11 7.99
CA ILE A 190 -9.51 -13.09 8.22
C ILE A 190 -9.79 -13.04 9.71
N LEU A 191 -9.55 -11.90 10.33
CA LEU A 191 -9.83 -11.67 11.74
C LEU A 191 -10.87 -10.55 11.89
N SER A 192 -11.71 -10.65 12.92
CA SER A 192 -12.55 -9.54 13.35
C SER A 192 -11.69 -8.40 13.92
N TYR A 193 -12.18 -7.18 13.84
CA TYR A 193 -11.59 -6.03 14.48
C TYR A 193 -12.66 -5.31 15.31
N PRO A 194 -12.38 -4.89 16.55
CA PRO A 194 -11.06 -4.77 17.18
C PRO A 194 -10.56 -6.03 17.94
N ASP A 195 -11.31 -7.11 18.00
CA ASP A 195 -11.04 -8.23 18.93
C ASP A 195 -9.98 -9.20 18.42
N PHE A 196 -9.61 -9.15 17.14
CA PHE A 196 -8.64 -10.04 16.47
C PHE A 196 -9.00 -11.54 16.56
N ILE A 197 -10.29 -11.84 16.63
CA ILE A 197 -10.82 -13.19 16.65
C ILE A 197 -10.88 -13.74 15.23
N PRO A 198 -10.40 -14.97 14.96
CA PRO A 198 -10.56 -15.60 13.65
C PRO A 198 -12.03 -15.68 13.23
N VAL A 199 -12.32 -15.31 11.99
CA VAL A 199 -13.65 -15.50 11.40
C VAL A 199 -13.82 -16.96 11.03
N PHE A 200 -14.97 -17.56 11.36
CA PHE A 200 -15.29 -18.95 11.05
C PHE A 200 -16.31 -19.03 9.92
N ASN A 201 -16.13 -19.98 9.02
CA ASN A 201 -17.14 -20.27 8.01
C ASN A 201 -18.13 -21.30 8.54
N MET A 202 -19.28 -20.83 9.00
CA MET A 202 -20.32 -21.66 9.58
C MET A 202 -20.92 -22.68 8.58
N SER A 203 -20.70 -22.49 7.27
CA SER A 203 -21.29 -23.33 6.22
C SER A 203 -20.46 -24.56 5.86
N PHE A 204 -19.12 -24.50 6.04
CA PHE A 204 -18.23 -25.58 5.60
C PHE A 204 -17.59 -26.33 6.78
N GLU A 205 -16.88 -25.66 7.65
CA GLU A 205 -16.24 -26.26 8.83
C GLU A 205 -16.29 -25.29 10.01
N PRO A 206 -17.33 -25.36 10.87
CA PRO A 206 -17.52 -24.41 11.96
C PRO A 206 -16.45 -24.47 13.05
N SER A 207 -15.58 -25.49 13.04
CA SER A 207 -14.49 -25.66 14.01
C SER A 207 -13.15 -25.09 13.56
N GLN A 208 -12.99 -24.69 12.29
CA GLN A 208 -11.73 -24.17 11.77
C GLN A 208 -11.85 -22.69 11.38
N PRO A 209 -10.80 -21.87 11.65
CA PRO A 209 -10.73 -20.52 11.16
C PRO A 209 -10.82 -20.46 9.62
N PHE A 210 -11.64 -19.57 9.12
CA PHE A 210 -11.76 -19.38 7.68
C PHE A 210 -10.52 -18.66 7.13
N THR A 211 -9.89 -19.27 6.12
CA THR A 211 -8.70 -18.74 5.45
C THR A 211 -8.85 -18.83 3.94
N LEU A 212 -8.31 -17.85 3.23
CA LEU A 212 -8.25 -17.89 1.76
C LEU A 212 -6.95 -18.59 1.36
N ASN A 213 -7.07 -19.70 0.65
CA ASN A 213 -5.96 -20.54 0.23
C ASN A 213 -5.85 -20.51 -1.30
N GLY A 214 -4.81 -19.91 -1.85
CA GLY A 214 -4.68 -19.76 -3.30
C GLY A 214 -3.27 -19.52 -3.81
N HIS A 215 -2.32 -19.17 -2.94
CA HIS A 215 -0.92 -19.05 -3.33
C HIS A 215 -0.16 -20.32 -3.01
N THR A 216 0.74 -20.69 -3.92
CA THR A 216 1.63 -21.85 -3.76
C THR A 216 2.91 -21.52 -3.00
N SER A 217 3.13 -20.23 -2.72
CA SER A 217 4.28 -19.69 -1.99
C SER A 217 3.81 -18.55 -1.08
N SER A 218 4.74 -17.89 -0.39
CA SER A 218 4.44 -16.80 0.56
C SER A 218 3.55 -15.71 -0.07
N CYS A 219 2.45 -15.37 0.60
CA CYS A 219 1.62 -14.24 0.23
C CYS A 219 2.25 -12.96 0.81
N LEU A 220 2.64 -12.02 -0.06
CA LEU A 220 3.44 -10.85 0.31
C LEU A 220 2.64 -9.57 0.42
N SER A 221 1.58 -9.43 -0.38
CA SER A 221 0.82 -8.19 -0.48
C SER A 221 -0.68 -8.45 -0.51
N VAL A 222 -1.45 -7.49 -0.01
CA VAL A 222 -2.91 -7.53 0.00
C VAL A 222 -3.48 -6.11 -0.08
N GLU A 223 -4.51 -5.94 -0.91
CA GLU A 223 -5.22 -4.66 -1.05
C GLU A 223 -6.70 -4.89 -1.29
N MET A 224 -7.55 -4.10 -0.63
CA MET A 224 -8.99 -4.09 -0.86
C MET A 224 -9.33 -3.15 -2.00
N GLN A 225 -10.08 -3.64 -2.99
CA GLN A 225 -10.57 -2.82 -4.10
C GLN A 225 -11.42 -1.64 -3.60
N PRO A 226 -11.30 -0.43 -4.18
CA PRO A 226 -12.08 0.75 -3.79
C PRO A 226 -13.61 0.58 -3.87
N THR A 227 -14.09 -0.35 -4.70
CA THR A 227 -15.53 -0.68 -4.80
C THR A 227 -15.97 -1.76 -3.82
N ALA A 228 -15.05 -2.32 -3.04
CA ALA A 228 -15.25 -3.42 -2.10
C ALA A 228 -15.67 -4.75 -2.73
N ARG A 229 -15.60 -4.91 -4.05
CA ARG A 229 -15.99 -6.15 -4.72
C ARG A 229 -14.92 -7.23 -4.63
N PHE A 230 -13.65 -6.85 -4.74
CA PHE A 230 -12.54 -7.79 -4.68
C PHE A 230 -11.54 -7.44 -3.57
N LEU A 231 -11.00 -8.47 -2.95
CA LEU A 231 -9.72 -8.43 -2.24
C LEU A 231 -8.66 -8.96 -3.21
N ALA A 232 -7.57 -8.23 -3.42
CA ALA A 232 -6.43 -8.72 -4.19
C ALA A 232 -5.32 -9.19 -3.26
N SER A 233 -4.68 -10.30 -3.60
CA SER A 233 -3.47 -10.77 -2.91
C SER A 233 -2.38 -11.09 -3.89
N GLY A 234 -1.13 -10.78 -3.55
CA GLY A 234 0.04 -11.05 -4.38
C GLY A 234 1.03 -11.94 -3.67
N GLY A 235 1.51 -12.95 -4.38
CA GLY A 235 2.41 -13.97 -3.85
C GLY A 235 3.81 -13.94 -4.42
N SER A 236 4.71 -14.68 -3.78
CA SER A 236 6.03 -14.99 -4.32
C SER A 236 5.97 -15.93 -5.53
N ASP A 237 4.82 -16.50 -5.81
CA ASP A 237 4.51 -17.32 -6.99
C ASP A 237 4.22 -16.49 -8.25
N SER A 238 4.44 -15.18 -8.20
CA SER A 238 4.20 -14.22 -9.31
C SER A 238 2.74 -14.09 -9.70
N ILE A 239 1.80 -14.48 -8.85
CA ILE A 239 0.37 -14.45 -9.10
C ILE A 239 -0.27 -13.34 -8.27
N ILE A 240 -1.24 -12.63 -8.87
CA ILE A 240 -2.22 -11.85 -8.13
C ILE A 240 -3.54 -12.62 -8.17
N ALA A 241 -4.07 -12.98 -7.00
CA ALA A 241 -5.37 -13.60 -6.86
C ALA A 241 -6.44 -12.57 -6.49
N LEU A 242 -7.59 -12.62 -7.17
CA LEU A 242 -8.76 -11.76 -6.91
C LEU A 242 -9.85 -12.60 -6.24
N TRP A 243 -10.17 -12.24 -5.01
CA TRP A 243 -11.17 -12.90 -4.16
C TRP A 243 -12.44 -12.06 -4.15
N ASP A 244 -13.57 -12.64 -4.54
CA ASP A 244 -14.86 -11.99 -4.40
C ASP A 244 -15.20 -11.85 -2.92
N THR A 245 -15.61 -10.68 -2.48
CA THR A 245 -15.87 -10.41 -1.07
C THR A 245 -17.25 -10.88 -0.60
N THR A 246 -18.10 -11.37 -1.53
CA THR A 246 -19.43 -11.89 -1.21
C THR A 246 -19.35 -13.32 -0.71
N ASP A 247 -18.60 -14.17 -1.42
CA ASP A 247 -18.50 -15.60 -1.15
C ASP A 247 -17.08 -16.06 -0.78
N TRP A 248 -16.10 -15.16 -0.88
CA TRP A 248 -14.69 -15.40 -0.62
C TRP A 248 -14.07 -16.48 -1.53
N ILE A 249 -14.59 -16.63 -2.73
CA ILE A 249 -14.03 -17.52 -3.74
C ILE A 249 -13.01 -16.75 -4.59
N CYS A 250 -11.91 -17.40 -4.92
CA CYS A 250 -10.95 -16.88 -5.89
C CYS A 250 -11.59 -16.91 -7.27
N GLN A 251 -12.02 -15.75 -7.75
CA GLN A 251 -12.66 -15.65 -9.06
C GLN A 251 -11.66 -15.60 -10.20
N ARG A 252 -10.45 -15.11 -9.93
CA ARG A 252 -9.46 -14.89 -10.97
C ARG A 252 -8.04 -14.91 -10.43
N THR A 253 -7.13 -15.41 -11.24
CA THR A 253 -5.68 -15.29 -11.05
C THR A 253 -5.08 -14.52 -12.23
N LEU A 254 -4.27 -13.51 -11.93
CA LEU A 254 -3.54 -12.71 -12.92
C LEU A 254 -2.10 -13.19 -12.94
N ILE A 255 -1.63 -13.61 -14.10
CA ILE A 255 -0.35 -14.32 -14.29
C ILE A 255 0.63 -13.55 -15.19
N ASP A 256 0.29 -12.33 -15.60
CA ASP A 256 1.12 -11.53 -16.49
C ASP A 256 2.34 -10.90 -15.78
N MET A 257 2.41 -11.05 -14.45
CA MET A 257 3.50 -10.52 -13.64
C MET A 257 4.73 -11.41 -13.67
N VAL A 258 5.90 -10.78 -13.60
CA VAL A 258 7.19 -11.48 -13.50
C VAL A 258 7.75 -11.27 -12.09
N GLY A 259 8.01 -12.39 -11.38
CA GLY A 259 8.59 -12.37 -10.05
C GLY A 259 7.62 -12.04 -8.89
N PRO A 260 8.13 -12.03 -7.65
CA PRO A 260 7.34 -11.84 -6.43
C PRO A 260 6.56 -10.53 -6.41
N ILE A 261 5.28 -10.59 -6.05
CA ILE A 261 4.41 -9.41 -6.00
C ILE A 261 4.55 -8.71 -4.64
N ARG A 262 5.42 -7.70 -4.59
CA ARG A 262 5.77 -6.95 -3.38
C ARG A 262 4.70 -5.93 -2.97
N SER A 263 4.01 -5.37 -3.94
CA SER A 263 2.92 -4.42 -3.72
C SER A 263 1.85 -4.58 -4.78
N ILE A 264 0.62 -4.23 -4.41
CA ILE A 264 -0.54 -4.20 -5.31
C ILE A 264 -1.16 -2.82 -5.17
N SER A 265 -1.73 -2.30 -6.25
CA SER A 265 -2.60 -1.14 -6.14
C SER A 265 -3.71 -1.16 -7.16
N PHE A 266 -4.93 -0.78 -6.73
CA PHE A 266 -6.09 -0.59 -7.59
C PHE A 266 -6.22 0.88 -8.02
N SER A 267 -6.70 1.11 -9.24
CA SER A 267 -7.17 2.43 -9.64
C SER A 267 -8.34 2.88 -8.75
N PHE A 268 -8.53 4.20 -8.69
CA PHE A 268 -9.55 4.82 -7.81
C PHE A 268 -10.97 4.30 -8.00
N ASP A 269 -11.30 3.80 -9.19
CA ASP A 269 -12.58 3.23 -9.57
C ASP A 269 -12.60 1.68 -9.48
N GLY A 270 -11.46 1.07 -9.15
CA GLY A 270 -11.29 -0.37 -9.06
C GLY A 270 -11.24 -1.10 -10.40
N SER A 271 -11.27 -0.37 -11.53
CA SER A 271 -11.30 -0.99 -12.87
C SER A 271 -9.95 -1.58 -13.28
N TYR A 272 -8.85 -1.04 -12.75
CA TYR A 272 -7.50 -1.46 -13.11
C TYR A 272 -6.69 -1.80 -11.87
N ILE A 273 -5.83 -2.80 -12.01
CA ILE A 273 -4.91 -3.26 -10.98
C ILE A 273 -3.49 -3.31 -11.54
N VAL A 274 -2.51 -3.02 -10.69
CA VAL A 274 -1.09 -3.15 -10.98
C VAL A 274 -0.40 -3.87 -9.83
N GLY A 275 0.56 -4.74 -10.18
CA GLY A 275 1.47 -5.39 -9.23
C GLY A 275 2.87 -4.84 -9.38
N GLY A 276 3.53 -4.58 -8.24
CA GLY A 276 4.94 -4.21 -8.20
C GLY A 276 5.81 -5.39 -7.83
N SER A 277 6.92 -5.55 -8.58
CA SER A 277 7.93 -6.60 -8.35
C SER A 277 9.34 -6.03 -8.38
N ASP A 278 10.25 -6.68 -7.68
CA ASP A 278 11.70 -6.45 -7.75
C ASP A 278 12.38 -7.19 -8.92
N GLU A 279 11.57 -7.84 -9.75
CA GLU A 279 11.99 -8.52 -10.99
C GLU A 279 11.18 -7.99 -12.18
N GLY A 280 11.59 -8.35 -13.40
CA GLY A 280 10.88 -8.00 -14.64
C GLY A 280 11.33 -6.69 -15.29
N THR A 281 10.56 -6.24 -16.29
CA THR A 281 10.91 -5.13 -17.19
C THR A 281 9.89 -4.00 -17.18
N GLY A 282 9.35 -3.70 -16.00
CA GLY A 282 8.36 -2.64 -15.80
C GLY A 282 7.12 -3.08 -15.03
N LEU A 283 5.99 -2.44 -15.32
CA LEU A 283 4.72 -2.70 -14.64
C LEU A 283 3.65 -3.11 -15.66
N GLU A 284 2.91 -4.16 -15.33
CA GLU A 284 1.77 -4.60 -16.11
C GLU A 284 0.47 -4.08 -15.48
N ILE A 285 -0.33 -3.37 -16.26
CA ILE A 285 -1.64 -2.88 -15.85
C ILE A 285 -2.70 -3.79 -16.45
N ILE A 286 -3.56 -4.33 -15.59
CA ILE A 286 -4.55 -5.34 -15.93
C ILE A 286 -5.94 -4.79 -15.62
N HIS A 287 -6.91 -5.08 -16.48
CA HIS A 287 -8.30 -4.77 -16.22
C HIS A 287 -8.88 -5.77 -15.22
N THR A 288 -9.33 -5.29 -14.06
CA THR A 288 -9.72 -6.12 -12.90
C THR A 288 -10.82 -7.12 -13.24
N GLU A 289 -11.88 -6.66 -13.92
CA GLU A 289 -13.06 -7.50 -14.20
C GLU A 289 -12.81 -8.61 -15.22
N THR A 290 -12.00 -8.36 -16.26
CA THR A 290 -11.75 -9.35 -17.30
C THR A 290 -10.45 -10.13 -17.11
N GLY A 291 -9.51 -9.60 -16.32
CA GLY A 291 -8.16 -10.13 -16.18
C GLY A 291 -7.29 -9.91 -17.41
N GLU A 292 -7.75 -9.08 -18.37
CA GLU A 292 -6.99 -8.81 -19.58
C GLU A 292 -5.91 -7.77 -19.33
N HIS A 293 -4.73 -8.02 -19.85
CA HIS A 293 -3.66 -7.03 -19.91
C HIS A 293 -4.09 -5.85 -20.78
N VAL A 294 -3.87 -4.61 -20.28
CA VAL A 294 -4.28 -3.39 -21.00
C VAL A 294 -3.13 -2.45 -21.31
N TYR A 295 -2.07 -2.43 -20.53
CA TYR A 295 -0.94 -1.55 -20.76
C TYR A 295 0.32 -1.99 -20.00
N THR A 296 1.49 -1.86 -20.65
CA THR A 296 2.80 -2.07 -20.01
C THR A 296 3.52 -0.74 -19.84
N VAL A 297 3.85 -0.38 -18.62
CA VAL A 297 4.80 0.69 -18.32
C VAL A 297 6.21 0.09 -18.44
N LYS A 298 6.85 0.28 -19.59
CA LYS A 298 8.21 -0.25 -19.84
C LYS A 298 9.24 0.44 -18.94
N GLY A 299 10.13 -0.33 -18.35
CA GLY A 299 11.18 0.19 -17.46
C GLY A 299 11.93 -0.92 -16.75
N SER A 300 12.52 -0.59 -15.63
CA SER A 300 13.19 -1.51 -14.72
C SER A 300 12.21 -2.07 -13.68
N PRO A 301 12.62 -3.07 -12.88
CA PRO A 301 11.82 -3.57 -11.78
C PRO A 301 11.32 -2.47 -10.85
N CYS A 302 10.05 -2.55 -10.46
CA CYS A 302 9.34 -1.55 -9.67
C CYS A 302 8.64 -2.23 -8.49
N PRO A 303 9.30 -2.39 -7.34
CA PRO A 303 8.73 -3.15 -6.21
C PRO A 303 7.60 -2.43 -5.48
N VAL A 304 7.47 -1.11 -5.64
CA VAL A 304 6.49 -0.30 -4.93
C VAL A 304 5.66 0.50 -5.92
N VAL A 305 4.35 0.34 -5.84
CA VAL A 305 3.37 0.99 -6.72
C VAL A 305 2.22 1.56 -5.89
N ALA A 306 1.63 2.67 -6.34
CA ALA A 306 0.43 3.23 -5.73
C ALA A 306 -0.36 4.06 -6.75
N TRP A 307 -1.60 3.68 -7.02
CA TRP A 307 -2.54 4.48 -7.77
C TRP A 307 -2.98 5.71 -6.95
N HIS A 308 -3.19 6.79 -7.64
CA HIS A 308 -3.76 8.00 -7.07
C HIS A 308 -5.22 7.76 -6.66
N PRO A 309 -5.69 8.27 -5.50
CA PRO A 309 -7.02 7.96 -4.95
C PRO A 309 -8.20 8.57 -5.74
N SER A 310 -7.96 9.35 -6.81
CA SER A 310 -9.03 10.00 -7.57
C SER A 310 -8.78 10.22 -9.06
N LYS A 311 -7.61 9.84 -9.58
CA LYS A 311 -7.21 10.05 -10.99
C LYS A 311 -6.50 8.81 -11.53
N TYR A 312 -6.45 8.62 -12.84
CA TYR A 312 -5.57 7.63 -13.47
C TYR A 312 -4.12 8.13 -13.51
N THR A 313 -3.57 8.33 -12.32
CA THR A 313 -2.19 8.74 -12.08
C THR A 313 -1.53 7.64 -11.26
N LEU A 314 -0.40 7.12 -11.73
CA LEU A 314 0.32 6.01 -11.10
C LEU A 314 1.67 6.49 -10.57
N ALA A 315 1.90 6.31 -9.28
CA ALA A 315 3.20 6.49 -8.65
C ALA A 315 3.90 5.14 -8.48
N TYR A 316 5.20 5.10 -8.73
CA TYR A 316 6.01 3.89 -8.56
C TYR A 316 7.46 4.23 -8.25
N VAL A 317 8.17 3.25 -7.71
CA VAL A 317 9.60 3.36 -7.41
C VAL A 317 10.38 2.60 -8.46
N GLU A 318 11.27 3.29 -9.16
CA GLU A 318 12.20 2.71 -10.12
C GLU A 318 13.61 3.24 -9.86
N HIS A 319 14.60 2.34 -9.84
CA HIS A 319 16.01 2.67 -9.49
C HIS A 319 16.14 3.44 -8.16
N GLY A 320 15.28 3.14 -7.19
CA GLY A 320 15.26 3.84 -5.90
C GLY A 320 14.71 5.26 -5.92
N GLY A 321 14.23 5.75 -7.07
CA GLY A 321 13.61 7.08 -7.24
C GLY A 321 12.10 7.02 -7.41
N LEU A 322 11.40 8.09 -7.06
CA LEU A 322 9.97 8.23 -7.29
C LEU A 322 9.69 8.68 -8.72
N LYS A 323 8.83 7.95 -9.40
CA LYS A 323 8.25 8.34 -10.70
C LYS A 323 6.73 8.41 -10.60
N ILE A 324 6.13 9.36 -11.29
CA ILE A 324 4.67 9.51 -11.34
C ILE A 324 4.25 9.74 -12.80
N ILE A 325 3.31 8.91 -13.28
CA ILE A 325 2.68 9.04 -14.60
C ILE A 325 1.35 9.76 -14.42
N GLY A 326 1.05 10.73 -15.29
CA GLY A 326 -0.25 11.41 -15.34
C GLY A 326 -0.36 12.64 -14.44
N VAL A 327 0.76 13.25 -14.09
CA VAL A 327 0.76 14.59 -13.47
C VAL A 327 0.62 15.64 -14.56
N ASP A 328 -0.39 16.48 -14.47
CA ASP A 328 -0.58 17.62 -15.37
C ASP A 328 0.51 18.67 -15.14
N SER A 329 1.53 18.68 -15.99
CA SER A 329 2.60 19.69 -15.95
C SER A 329 2.20 21.04 -16.55
N GLU A 330 0.94 21.20 -16.99
CA GLU A 330 0.45 22.39 -17.68
C GLU A 330 -0.63 23.13 -16.89
N ARG A 331 -0.23 23.81 -15.82
CA ARG A 331 -0.86 25.06 -15.41
C ARG A 331 0.25 26.11 -15.29
N LYS A 332 0.53 26.75 -16.46
CA LYS A 332 1.22 28.05 -16.49
C LYS A 332 0.28 29.12 -15.95
#